data_d97252d24341327e011645ff7db174af
#
_entry.id   d97252d24341327e011645ff7db174af
#
_cell.length_a   1.000
_cell.length_b   1.000
_cell.length_c   1.000
_cell.angle_alpha   90.00
_cell.angle_beta   90.00
_cell.angle_gamma   90.00
#
_symmetry.space_group_name_H-M   'P 1'
#
loop_
_entity.id
_entity.type
_entity.pdbx_description
1 polymer ?
#
loop_
_entity_poly.entity_id
_entity_poly.type
_entity_poly.pdbx_seq_one_letter_code
_entity_poly.pdbx_strand_id
1 'polypeptide(L)'
;MRLLTLGLTAMLLALGGGAAAAEKYDILIRGGLVFDGGDAPPRHADVGIRQDRIVFVGPAEAGAQADVEVSAAGRWVVPGFIDPHTHYLADISSRDAQRRRVEAALKQGVTTIFVGNDGTSASAGVGELFRRIEEGGVGPNVASYVGFGTIRRAVMGQADRAPDAAEAGRMAELASQAMCEGALGLSTGLFYAPQSYAATGEVVALAKTVAAHDGLYDTHLRDESSYGIGLAAAVGEALEIGREAGLPVHIAHIKALGVDVHGAAPAIIAQIEAAQAEGLTVHADQYPWDASGTGLGAALLPRWAQADGTDALLARLDDPEHLARIRPAMEDNLRRRGGPDAILLTAGALDEVRGKTLAEAAAHWGVKPVEAALRQLRAGGSSIASFNQIEMDIRAFMTRPWVVTASDASAGHPRRAASFARLYERYVREGGVLSAQAFVHRSSGRTADIFGLEGRGRIGEGEFADVAVIDPETYAPRATYLNPEALASGVSHVIVNGRMAVAEGQATGNLTGRPLRRAAKACR
;
A
#
# COMPACT_ATOMS: atom_id res chain seq x y z
N MET A 1 -53.31 29.19 -78.66
CA MET A 1 -52.64 28.00 -78.29
C MET A 1 -51.15 28.36 -78.13
N ARG A 2 -50.69 28.56 -76.91
CA ARG A 2 -49.27 28.85 -76.57
C ARG A 2 -48.75 27.71 -75.71
N LEU A 3 -47.80 26.98 -76.22
CA LEU A 3 -47.08 25.94 -75.49
C LEU A 3 -46.09 26.62 -74.51
N LEU A 4 -46.15 26.29 -73.24
CA LEU A 4 -45.14 26.59 -72.24
C LEU A 4 -44.20 25.38 -72.15
N THR A 5 -42.90 25.59 -72.43
CA THR A 5 -41.81 24.65 -72.19
C THR A 5 -41.26 24.89 -70.77
N LEU A 6 -41.40 23.91 -69.86
CA LEU A 6 -40.73 23.90 -68.55
C LEU A 6 -39.32 23.37 -68.74
N GLY A 7 -38.34 24.23 -68.43
CA GLY A 7 -36.94 23.80 -68.27
C GLY A 7 -36.66 23.24 -66.87
N LEU A 8 -36.24 22.00 -66.78
CA LEU A 8 -35.80 21.33 -65.52
C LEU A 8 -34.32 21.62 -65.31
N THR A 9 -33.98 22.50 -64.36
CA THR A 9 -32.62 22.77 -63.95
C THR A 9 -32.26 21.76 -62.84
N ALA A 10 -31.42 20.77 -63.17
CA ALA A 10 -30.84 19.82 -62.19
C ALA A 10 -29.76 20.53 -61.39
N MET A 11 -29.99 20.74 -60.10
CA MET A 11 -29.02 21.29 -59.16
C MET A 11 -28.18 20.11 -58.60
N LEU A 12 -26.95 19.93 -59.07
CA LEU A 12 -25.98 19.01 -58.46
C LEU A 12 -25.58 19.56 -57.10
N LEU A 13 -26.07 18.91 -56.01
CA LEU A 13 -25.48 19.05 -54.69
C LEU A 13 -24.16 18.29 -54.64
N ALA A 14 -23.04 19.01 -54.72
CA ALA A 14 -21.75 18.48 -54.35
C ALA A 14 -21.74 18.24 -52.84
N LEU A 15 -21.88 17.00 -52.45
CA LEU A 15 -21.54 16.54 -51.07
C LEU A 15 -20.03 16.68 -50.92
N GLY A 16 -19.57 17.83 -50.41
CA GLY A 16 -18.26 18.01 -49.89
C GLY A 16 -18.08 17.14 -48.65
N GLY A 17 -17.56 15.93 -48.82
CA GLY A 17 -17.01 15.13 -47.75
C GLY A 17 -15.84 15.90 -47.14
N GLY A 18 -16.08 16.71 -46.12
CA GLY A 18 -15.01 17.22 -45.28
C GLY A 18 -14.34 16.00 -44.66
N ALA A 19 -13.09 15.73 -45.00
CA ALA A 19 -12.26 14.79 -44.28
C ALA A 19 -12.29 15.27 -42.81
N ALA A 20 -12.92 14.48 -41.91
CA ALA A 20 -12.82 14.71 -40.48
C ALA A 20 -11.32 14.81 -40.17
N ALA A 21 -10.91 15.88 -39.50
CA ALA A 21 -9.53 16.01 -39.08
C ALA A 21 -9.17 14.76 -38.24
N ALA A 22 -8.07 14.11 -38.61
CA ALA A 22 -7.60 12.92 -37.92
C ALA A 22 -7.51 13.22 -36.43
N GLU A 23 -8.06 12.34 -35.63
CA GLU A 23 -8.10 12.51 -34.15
C GLU A 23 -6.66 12.55 -33.63
N LYS A 24 -6.34 13.59 -32.83
CA LYS A 24 -5.00 13.78 -32.27
C LYS A 24 -5.02 13.49 -30.77
N TYR A 25 -4.09 12.64 -30.34
CA TYR A 25 -3.84 12.29 -28.95
C TYR A 25 -2.48 12.85 -28.49
N ASP A 26 -2.32 13.04 -27.17
CA ASP A 26 -0.99 13.30 -26.61
C ASP A 26 -0.19 11.99 -26.55
N ILE A 27 -0.86 10.89 -26.13
CA ILE A 27 -0.29 9.54 -26.13
C ILE A 27 -1.32 8.58 -26.74
N LEU A 28 -0.86 7.70 -27.63
CA LEU A 28 -1.65 6.60 -28.18
C LEU A 28 -0.93 5.28 -27.96
N ILE A 29 -1.54 4.39 -27.15
CA ILE A 29 -1.04 3.03 -26.88
C ILE A 29 -1.73 2.09 -27.86
N ARG A 30 -0.96 1.39 -28.70
CA ARG A 30 -1.48 0.57 -29.81
C ARG A 30 -1.35 -0.93 -29.58
N GLY A 31 -2.41 -1.66 -29.90
CA GLY A 31 -2.39 -3.12 -30.12
C GLY A 31 -2.20 -3.96 -28.87
N GLY A 32 -2.48 -3.41 -27.69
CA GLY A 32 -2.33 -4.12 -26.44
C GLY A 32 -3.53 -5.01 -26.07
N LEU A 33 -3.31 -5.98 -25.19
CA LEU A 33 -4.38 -6.67 -24.50
C LEU A 33 -4.79 -5.83 -23.29
N VAL A 34 -5.92 -5.13 -23.40
CA VAL A 34 -6.40 -4.17 -22.40
C VAL A 34 -7.24 -4.87 -21.36
N PHE A 35 -6.84 -4.75 -20.09
CA PHE A 35 -7.63 -5.04 -18.90
C PHE A 35 -8.25 -3.73 -18.42
N ASP A 36 -9.55 -3.67 -18.28
CA ASP A 36 -10.24 -2.44 -17.88
C ASP A 36 -10.17 -2.14 -16.36
N GLY A 37 -9.67 -3.08 -15.56
CA GLY A 37 -9.61 -2.97 -14.10
C GLY A 37 -10.91 -3.41 -13.40
N GLY A 38 -11.92 -3.87 -14.16
CA GLY A 38 -13.15 -4.46 -13.67
C GLY A 38 -13.20 -5.96 -13.85
N ASP A 39 -14.44 -6.49 -13.92
CA ASP A 39 -14.70 -7.92 -14.10
C ASP A 39 -14.87 -8.33 -15.57
N ALA A 40 -14.80 -7.39 -16.53
CA ALA A 40 -14.91 -7.70 -17.95
C ALA A 40 -13.65 -8.43 -18.45
N PRO A 41 -13.81 -9.43 -19.36
CA PRO A 41 -12.65 -10.09 -19.97
C PRO A 41 -11.74 -9.08 -20.71
N PRO A 42 -10.41 -9.26 -20.68
CA PRO A 42 -9.50 -8.39 -21.40
C PRO A 42 -9.73 -8.50 -22.92
N ARG A 43 -9.49 -7.40 -23.64
CA ARG A 43 -9.70 -7.31 -25.08
C ARG A 43 -8.56 -6.58 -25.78
N HIS A 44 -8.28 -6.90 -27.03
CA HIS A 44 -7.37 -6.11 -27.84
C HIS A 44 -7.99 -4.76 -28.18
N ALA A 45 -7.28 -3.68 -27.85
CA ALA A 45 -7.69 -2.31 -28.13
C ALA A 45 -6.49 -1.38 -28.11
N ASP A 46 -6.69 -0.19 -28.69
CA ASP A 46 -5.82 0.97 -28.51
C ASP A 46 -6.38 1.84 -27.39
N VAL A 47 -5.51 2.62 -26.74
CA VAL A 47 -5.90 3.57 -25.69
C VAL A 47 -5.35 4.94 -26.03
N GLY A 48 -6.26 5.90 -26.27
CA GLY A 48 -5.94 7.29 -26.57
C GLY A 48 -6.03 8.17 -25.31
N ILE A 49 -4.97 8.95 -25.09
CA ILE A 49 -4.85 9.83 -23.92
C ILE A 49 -4.71 11.27 -24.39
N ARG A 50 -5.45 12.18 -23.75
CA ARG A 50 -5.32 13.64 -23.94
C ARG A 50 -5.27 14.31 -22.58
N GLN A 51 -4.24 15.10 -22.35
CA GLN A 51 -3.94 15.69 -21.04
C GLN A 51 -3.83 14.60 -19.97
N ASP A 52 -4.65 14.64 -18.94
CA ASP A 52 -4.63 13.67 -17.84
C ASP A 52 -5.77 12.63 -17.92
N ARG A 53 -6.47 12.54 -19.08
CA ARG A 53 -7.62 11.66 -19.26
C ARG A 53 -7.45 10.66 -20.37
N ILE A 54 -8.03 9.48 -20.18
CA ILE A 54 -8.29 8.52 -21.25
C ILE A 54 -9.52 9.05 -22.01
N VAL A 55 -9.35 9.28 -23.32
CA VAL A 55 -10.42 9.84 -24.16
C VAL A 55 -10.92 8.84 -25.21
N PHE A 56 -10.24 7.70 -25.35
CA PHE A 56 -10.60 6.67 -26.32
C PHE A 56 -10.11 5.28 -25.88
N VAL A 57 -10.96 4.26 -26.06
CA VAL A 57 -10.60 2.83 -25.85
C VAL A 57 -11.28 1.97 -26.91
N GLY A 58 -10.58 1.61 -27.96
CA GLY A 58 -11.12 0.84 -29.07
C GLY A 58 -10.10 0.69 -30.21
N PRO A 59 -10.50 0.22 -31.41
CA PRO A 59 -9.65 0.22 -32.58
C PRO A 59 -9.50 1.67 -33.09
N ALA A 60 -8.30 2.26 -32.94
CA ALA A 60 -8.05 3.60 -33.44
C ALA A 60 -8.08 3.65 -34.98
N GLU A 61 -8.56 4.75 -35.55
CA GLU A 61 -8.56 4.95 -36.99
C GLU A 61 -7.14 4.85 -37.56
N ALA A 62 -7.02 4.37 -38.79
CA ALA A 62 -5.73 4.19 -39.48
C ALA A 62 -4.91 5.49 -39.61
N GLY A 63 -5.57 6.64 -39.55
CA GLY A 63 -4.96 7.97 -39.64
C GLY A 63 -4.80 8.69 -38.31
N ALA A 64 -5.17 8.07 -37.18
CA ALA A 64 -5.05 8.67 -35.87
C ALA A 64 -3.59 9.01 -35.56
N GLN A 65 -3.36 10.23 -35.05
CA GLN A 65 -2.03 10.77 -34.74
C GLN A 65 -1.85 10.97 -33.26
N ALA A 66 -0.62 10.84 -32.77
CA ALA A 66 -0.26 11.15 -31.39
C ALA A 66 1.10 11.83 -31.34
N ASP A 67 1.32 12.63 -30.28
CA ASP A 67 2.65 13.20 -30.03
C ASP A 67 3.63 12.10 -29.57
N VAL A 68 3.10 11.06 -28.85
CA VAL A 68 3.85 9.85 -28.46
C VAL A 68 3.02 8.62 -28.81
N GLU A 69 3.59 7.70 -29.60
CA GLU A 69 3.00 6.38 -29.83
C GLU A 69 3.74 5.32 -29.02
N VAL A 70 2.98 4.45 -28.33
CA VAL A 70 3.50 3.34 -27.54
C VAL A 70 3.00 2.03 -28.15
N SER A 71 3.91 1.19 -28.63
CA SER A 71 3.56 -0.16 -29.09
C SER A 71 3.36 -1.09 -27.90
N ALA A 72 2.14 -1.60 -27.74
CA ALA A 72 1.79 -2.61 -26.75
C ALA A 72 1.49 -3.98 -27.37
N ALA A 73 1.93 -4.22 -28.62
CA ALA A 73 1.75 -5.52 -29.27
C ALA A 73 2.38 -6.65 -28.43
N GLY A 74 1.59 -7.67 -28.10
CA GLY A 74 1.98 -8.79 -27.23
C GLY A 74 2.08 -8.44 -25.74
N ARG A 75 1.69 -7.23 -25.33
CA ARG A 75 1.75 -6.75 -23.95
C ARG A 75 0.35 -6.50 -23.38
N TRP A 76 0.29 -6.44 -22.06
CA TRP A 76 -0.88 -6.01 -21.33
C TRP A 76 -0.88 -4.49 -21.17
N VAL A 77 -2.04 -3.89 -21.36
CA VAL A 77 -2.32 -2.51 -20.97
C VAL A 77 -3.28 -2.58 -19.79
N VAL A 78 -2.80 -2.20 -18.63
CA VAL A 78 -3.54 -2.32 -17.38
C VAL A 78 -3.72 -0.94 -16.74
N PRO A 79 -4.77 -0.72 -15.91
CA PRO A 79 -4.81 0.46 -15.06
C PRO A 79 -3.57 0.47 -14.17
N GLY A 80 -3.03 1.64 -13.90
CA GLY A 80 -1.96 1.76 -12.93
C GLY A 80 -2.37 1.16 -11.59
N PHE A 81 -1.53 0.30 -11.03
CA PHE A 81 -1.82 -0.37 -9.77
C PHE A 81 -1.86 0.63 -8.62
N ILE A 82 -2.69 0.31 -7.61
CA ILE A 82 -2.89 1.09 -6.40
C ILE A 82 -2.38 0.26 -5.22
N ASP A 83 -1.40 0.79 -4.51
CA ASP A 83 -0.81 0.16 -3.33
C ASP A 83 -1.33 0.82 -2.05
N PRO A 84 -2.30 0.20 -1.36
CA PRO A 84 -2.98 0.82 -0.21
C PRO A 84 -2.15 0.77 1.09
N HIS A 85 -0.99 0.11 1.07
CA HIS A 85 -0.15 0.00 2.26
C HIS A 85 1.32 0.14 1.93
N THR A 86 1.91 1.33 2.25
CA THR A 86 3.33 1.58 1.99
C THR A 86 4.00 2.39 3.10
N HIS A 87 5.33 2.30 3.16
CA HIS A 87 6.18 3.08 4.06
C HIS A 87 7.10 4.06 3.31
N TYR A 88 6.61 4.63 2.20
CA TYR A 88 7.37 5.61 1.39
C TYR A 88 7.35 7.05 1.94
N LEU A 89 6.77 7.29 3.13
CA LEU A 89 6.64 8.65 3.68
C LEU A 89 7.97 9.41 3.71
N ALA A 90 9.07 8.76 4.11
CA ALA A 90 10.40 9.37 4.14
C ALA A 90 10.94 9.69 2.74
N ASP A 91 10.57 8.91 1.72
CA ASP A 91 10.99 9.14 0.34
C ASP A 91 10.25 10.32 -0.27
N ILE A 92 8.92 10.35 -0.16
CA ILE A 92 8.10 11.43 -0.72
C ILE A 92 8.29 12.77 0.01
N SER A 93 8.74 12.73 1.26
CA SER A 93 9.08 13.93 2.05
C SER A 93 10.53 14.40 1.83
N SER A 94 11.33 13.68 1.05
CA SER A 94 12.73 13.99 0.80
C SER A 94 12.89 15.26 -0.04
N ARG A 95 13.99 16.01 0.20
CA ARG A 95 14.42 17.10 -0.70
C ARG A 95 15.01 16.55 -2.01
N ASP A 96 15.49 15.32 -2.01
CA ASP A 96 16.04 14.66 -3.19
C ASP A 96 14.90 14.21 -4.13
N ALA A 97 14.89 14.77 -5.34
CA ALA A 97 13.93 14.42 -6.39
C ALA A 97 14.04 12.95 -6.82
N GLN A 98 15.21 12.34 -6.74
CA GLN A 98 15.37 10.91 -7.08
C GLN A 98 14.59 10.03 -6.11
N ARG A 99 14.66 10.31 -4.81
CA ARG A 99 13.86 9.59 -3.82
C ARG A 99 12.36 9.78 -4.03
N ARG A 100 11.94 11.03 -4.34
CA ARG A 100 10.51 11.33 -4.60
C ARG A 100 9.95 10.67 -5.85
N ARG A 101 10.78 10.14 -6.77
CA ARG A 101 10.30 9.33 -7.90
C ARG A 101 9.60 8.05 -7.44
N VAL A 102 9.99 7.51 -6.29
CA VAL A 102 9.51 6.22 -5.79
C VAL A 102 9.58 5.15 -6.89
N GLU A 103 10.74 5.05 -7.53
CA GLU A 103 10.94 4.22 -8.72
C GLU A 103 10.62 2.75 -8.46
N ALA A 104 10.84 2.27 -7.24
CA ALA A 104 10.50 0.91 -6.83
C ALA A 104 8.99 0.60 -6.97
N ALA A 105 8.10 1.57 -6.76
CA ALA A 105 6.67 1.42 -7.01
C ALA A 105 6.37 1.47 -8.51
N LEU A 106 6.85 2.51 -9.22
CA LEU A 106 6.59 2.70 -10.65
C LEU A 106 7.04 1.50 -11.48
N LYS A 107 8.19 0.90 -11.19
CA LYS A 107 8.73 -0.26 -11.90
C LYS A 107 7.94 -1.56 -11.67
N GLN A 108 6.98 -1.55 -10.77
CA GLN A 108 5.99 -2.62 -10.59
C GLN A 108 4.65 -2.30 -11.27
N GLY A 109 4.52 -1.14 -11.93
CA GLY A 109 3.25 -0.67 -12.52
C GLY A 109 2.36 0.09 -11.53
N VAL A 110 2.86 0.39 -10.33
CA VAL A 110 2.11 1.11 -9.28
C VAL A 110 2.14 2.61 -9.59
N THR A 111 0.97 3.22 -9.76
CA THR A 111 0.79 4.64 -10.05
C THR A 111 0.21 5.43 -8.87
N THR A 112 -0.28 4.73 -7.85
CA THR A 112 -0.84 5.34 -6.65
C THR A 112 -0.36 4.59 -5.42
N ILE A 113 0.14 5.32 -4.43
CA ILE A 113 0.61 4.79 -3.14
C ILE A 113 -0.13 5.45 -1.99
N PHE A 114 -0.36 4.70 -0.91
CA PHE A 114 -0.87 5.25 0.33
C PHE A 114 0.25 5.32 1.36
N VAL A 115 0.22 6.39 2.16
CA VAL A 115 1.15 6.60 3.27
C VAL A 115 0.37 6.94 4.55
N GLY A 116 1.05 6.91 5.66
CA GLY A 116 0.40 7.14 6.94
C GLY A 116 -0.17 5.88 7.57
N ASN A 117 0.14 4.71 7.00
CA ASN A 117 -0.24 3.39 7.52
C ASN A 117 0.39 3.12 8.90
N ASP A 118 -0.09 2.09 9.59
CA ASP A 118 0.39 1.64 10.91
C ASP A 118 0.41 2.74 11.98
N GLY A 119 -0.50 3.69 11.85
CA GLY A 119 -0.61 4.82 12.77
C GLY A 119 0.53 5.83 12.69
N THR A 120 1.32 5.82 11.61
CA THR A 120 2.47 6.72 11.45
C THR A 120 2.31 7.59 10.20
N SER A 121 1.74 8.78 10.37
CA SER A 121 1.58 9.79 9.31
C SER A 121 2.62 10.91 9.41
N ALA A 122 2.58 11.85 8.46
CA ALA A 122 3.45 13.02 8.48
C ALA A 122 3.26 13.84 9.78
N SER A 123 4.35 14.07 10.50
CA SER A 123 4.33 14.82 11.77
C SER A 123 3.94 16.30 11.60
N ALA A 124 4.17 16.86 10.41
CA ALA A 124 3.76 18.21 10.06
C ALA A 124 2.29 18.34 9.63
N GLY A 125 1.53 17.23 9.62
CA GLY A 125 0.15 17.17 9.17
C GLY A 125 -0.01 16.74 7.71
N VAL A 126 -1.22 16.29 7.38
CA VAL A 126 -1.58 15.80 6.04
C VAL A 126 -1.58 16.93 5.02
N GLY A 127 -2.13 18.08 5.38
CA GLY A 127 -2.18 19.26 4.51
C GLY A 127 -0.80 19.75 4.11
N GLU A 128 0.14 19.80 5.04
CA GLU A 128 1.51 20.18 4.76
C GLU A 128 2.23 19.15 3.87
N LEU A 129 1.99 17.85 4.08
CA LEU A 129 2.50 16.82 3.19
C LEU A 129 2.01 17.04 1.76
N PHE A 130 0.71 17.25 1.59
CA PHE A 130 0.10 17.45 0.28
C PHE A 130 0.59 18.72 -0.41
N ARG A 131 0.74 19.81 0.34
CA ARG A 131 1.33 21.05 -0.18
C ARG A 131 2.76 20.84 -0.69
N ARG A 132 3.59 20.12 0.06
CA ARG A 132 4.96 19.79 -0.37
C ARG A 132 4.99 18.94 -1.64
N ILE A 133 4.05 18.01 -1.79
CA ILE A 133 3.92 17.20 -3.01
C ILE A 133 3.52 18.09 -4.20
N GLU A 134 2.58 19.02 -4.01
CA GLU A 134 2.16 19.96 -5.06
C GLU A 134 3.30 20.88 -5.52
N GLU A 135 4.12 21.37 -4.60
CA GLU A 135 5.25 22.24 -4.89
C GLU A 135 6.47 21.50 -5.45
N GLY A 136 6.78 20.34 -4.87
CA GLY A 136 8.02 19.61 -5.18
C GLY A 136 7.87 18.46 -6.17
N GLY A 137 6.64 17.99 -6.42
CA GLY A 137 6.33 16.83 -7.24
C GLY A 137 6.70 15.49 -6.58
N VAL A 138 6.07 14.43 -7.05
CA VAL A 138 6.28 13.02 -6.66
C VAL A 138 6.03 12.12 -7.87
N GLY A 139 6.62 10.93 -7.93
CA GLY A 139 6.42 10.00 -9.06
C GLY A 139 4.99 9.46 -9.14
N PRO A 140 4.52 8.64 -8.19
CA PRO A 140 3.14 8.15 -8.12
C PRO A 140 2.20 9.16 -7.48
N ASN A 141 0.90 9.00 -7.65
CA ASN A 141 -0.12 9.67 -6.84
C ASN A 141 0.00 9.24 -5.38
N VAL A 142 -0.37 10.11 -4.45
CA VAL A 142 -0.27 9.88 -3.01
C VAL A 142 -1.58 10.15 -2.31
N ALA A 143 -2.14 9.14 -1.64
CA ALA A 143 -3.16 9.30 -0.63
C ALA A 143 -2.55 9.15 0.78
N SER A 144 -3.16 9.72 1.80
CA SER A 144 -2.63 9.65 3.17
C SER A 144 -3.70 9.37 4.19
N TYR A 145 -3.38 8.53 5.16
CA TYR A 145 -4.13 8.42 6.40
C TYR A 145 -3.64 9.46 7.41
N VAL A 146 -4.46 9.72 8.43
CA VAL A 146 -4.01 10.32 9.68
C VAL A 146 -3.64 9.21 10.66
N GLY A 147 -2.42 9.24 11.18
CA GLY A 147 -1.90 8.19 12.05
C GLY A 147 -2.24 8.43 13.52
N PHE A 148 -2.93 7.47 14.15
CA PHE A 148 -3.22 7.46 15.59
C PHE A 148 -1.96 7.65 16.44
N GLY A 149 -0.89 6.90 16.14
CA GLY A 149 0.38 7.01 16.85
C GLY A 149 1.07 8.35 16.65
N THR A 150 0.90 9.00 15.51
CA THR A 150 1.42 10.35 15.26
C THR A 150 0.67 11.38 16.13
N ILE A 151 -0.66 11.31 16.16
CA ILE A 151 -1.49 12.17 17.03
C ILE A 151 -1.15 11.93 18.50
N ARG A 152 -1.13 10.66 18.93
CA ARG A 152 -0.86 10.30 20.31
C ARG A 152 0.50 10.80 20.79
N ARG A 153 1.54 10.63 19.97
CA ARG A 153 2.87 11.18 20.27
C ARG A 153 2.90 12.70 20.33
N ALA A 154 2.19 13.39 19.48
CA ALA A 154 2.14 14.85 19.48
C ALA A 154 1.50 15.40 20.75
N VAL A 155 0.54 14.69 21.35
CA VAL A 155 -0.20 15.15 22.54
C VAL A 155 0.39 14.59 23.85
N MET A 156 0.79 13.31 23.88
CA MET A 156 1.16 12.56 25.09
C MET A 156 2.60 12.06 25.11
N GLY A 157 3.37 12.26 24.00
CA GLY A 157 4.71 11.68 23.89
C GLY A 157 4.68 10.16 23.82
N GLN A 158 5.57 9.50 24.57
CA GLN A 158 5.72 8.04 24.63
C GLN A 158 5.08 7.43 25.88
N ALA A 159 4.21 8.19 26.58
CA ALA A 159 3.66 7.78 27.87
C ALA A 159 2.78 6.53 27.78
N ASP A 160 2.99 5.60 28.73
CA ASP A 160 2.15 4.42 28.95
C ASP A 160 1.03 4.74 29.95
N ARG A 161 0.05 5.52 29.51
CA ARG A 161 -1.18 5.87 30.26
C ARG A 161 -2.30 6.27 29.32
N ALA A 162 -3.52 6.30 29.82
CA ALA A 162 -4.65 6.87 29.08
C ALA A 162 -4.52 8.42 28.96
N PRO A 163 -5.08 9.04 27.90
CA PRO A 163 -5.21 10.48 27.80
C PRO A 163 -6.19 11.03 28.86
N ASP A 164 -5.94 12.22 29.36
CA ASP A 164 -6.96 12.98 30.08
C ASP A 164 -7.97 13.61 29.11
N ALA A 165 -9.00 14.28 29.66
CA ALA A 165 -10.07 14.85 28.83
C ALA A 165 -9.57 15.97 27.87
N ALA A 166 -8.57 16.76 28.29
CA ALA A 166 -8.01 17.81 27.44
C ALA A 166 -7.12 17.21 26.33
N GLU A 167 -6.33 16.21 26.67
CA GLU A 167 -5.52 15.46 25.71
C GLU A 167 -6.40 14.74 24.66
N ALA A 168 -7.47 14.06 25.10
CA ALA A 168 -8.43 13.42 24.21
C ALA A 168 -9.10 14.42 23.26
N GLY A 169 -9.48 15.60 23.77
CA GLY A 169 -10.02 16.69 22.96
C GLY A 169 -9.04 17.16 21.89
N ARG A 170 -7.78 17.38 22.24
CA ARG A 170 -6.74 17.77 21.27
C ARG A 170 -6.46 16.69 20.23
N MET A 171 -6.49 15.41 20.62
CA MET A 171 -6.36 14.30 19.66
C MET A 171 -7.49 14.32 18.64
N ALA A 172 -8.74 14.55 19.09
CA ALA A 172 -9.91 14.67 18.22
C ALA A 172 -9.81 15.87 17.27
N GLU A 173 -9.35 17.05 17.75
CA GLU A 173 -9.11 18.23 16.92
C GLU A 173 -8.09 17.95 15.80
N LEU A 174 -6.97 17.31 16.12
CA LEU A 174 -5.94 16.96 15.14
C LEU A 174 -6.44 15.96 14.10
N ALA A 175 -7.25 14.96 14.50
CA ALA A 175 -7.87 14.02 13.60
C ALA A 175 -8.86 14.71 12.65
N SER A 176 -9.75 15.55 13.19
CA SER A 176 -10.72 16.32 12.40
C SER A 176 -10.02 17.26 11.41
N GLN A 177 -8.97 17.95 11.83
CA GLN A 177 -8.17 18.79 10.94
C GLN A 177 -7.58 17.98 9.79
N ALA A 178 -6.94 16.84 10.07
CA ALA A 178 -6.34 16.00 9.04
C ALA A 178 -7.39 15.46 8.04
N MET A 179 -8.60 15.12 8.52
CA MET A 179 -9.70 14.74 7.64
C MET A 179 -10.11 15.90 6.71
N CYS A 180 -10.19 17.12 7.24
CA CYS A 180 -10.49 18.31 6.43
C CYS A 180 -9.36 18.67 5.44
N GLU A 181 -8.15 18.27 5.72
CA GLU A 181 -6.99 18.41 4.82
C GLU A 181 -6.97 17.33 3.71
N GLY A 182 -7.87 16.35 3.76
CA GLY A 182 -8.08 15.32 2.74
C GLY A 182 -7.52 13.94 3.07
N ALA A 183 -7.34 13.61 4.35
CA ALA A 183 -6.97 12.26 4.76
C ALA A 183 -8.07 11.24 4.41
N LEU A 184 -7.66 9.98 4.12
CA LEU A 184 -8.57 8.87 3.83
C LEU A 184 -9.36 8.41 5.06
N GLY A 185 -8.75 8.46 6.23
CA GLY A 185 -9.28 7.94 7.47
C GLY A 185 -8.22 7.84 8.55
N LEU A 186 -8.53 7.14 9.64
CA LEU A 186 -7.64 6.85 10.75
C LEU A 186 -6.84 5.59 10.48
N SER A 187 -5.52 5.63 10.61
CA SER A 187 -4.70 4.43 10.67
C SER A 187 -4.19 4.16 12.08
N THR A 188 -4.07 2.90 12.46
CA THR A 188 -3.45 2.46 13.72
C THR A 188 -2.42 1.36 13.49
N GLY A 189 -1.45 1.26 14.39
CA GLY A 189 -0.53 0.15 14.52
C GLY A 189 -0.46 -0.26 15.99
N LEU A 190 -1.53 -0.88 16.49
CA LEU A 190 -1.71 -1.17 17.92
C LEU A 190 -0.71 -2.20 18.47
N PHE A 191 0.06 -2.82 17.61
CA PHE A 191 1.22 -3.64 17.96
C PHE A 191 2.39 -2.81 18.48
N TYR A 192 2.57 -1.57 17.99
CA TYR A 192 3.73 -0.74 18.22
C TYR A 192 3.55 0.26 19.36
N ALA A 193 4.59 0.46 20.19
CA ALA A 193 4.62 1.55 21.17
C ALA A 193 4.69 2.94 20.45
N PRO A 194 4.00 3.97 20.95
CA PRO A 194 3.14 4.01 22.13
C PRO A 194 1.67 3.63 21.87
N GLN A 195 1.28 3.24 20.66
CA GLN A 195 -0.09 2.88 20.31
C GLN A 195 -0.58 1.63 21.07
N SER A 196 0.35 0.70 21.36
CA SER A 196 0.06 -0.53 22.09
C SER A 196 -0.41 -0.31 23.53
N TYR A 197 -0.23 0.89 24.08
CA TYR A 197 -0.70 1.27 25.42
C TYR A 197 -2.15 1.77 25.42
N ALA A 198 -2.71 2.07 24.24
CA ALA A 198 -4.08 2.56 24.12
C ALA A 198 -5.09 1.43 24.37
N ALA A 199 -6.11 1.72 25.16
CA ALA A 199 -7.28 0.86 25.28
C ALA A 199 -8.17 0.98 24.03
N THR A 200 -8.97 -0.03 23.73
CA THR A 200 -9.90 -0.04 22.59
C THR A 200 -10.81 1.20 22.57
N GLY A 201 -11.34 1.61 23.75
CA GLY A 201 -12.18 2.81 23.87
C GLY A 201 -11.49 4.12 23.48
N GLU A 202 -10.17 4.25 23.65
CA GLU A 202 -9.39 5.41 23.18
C GLU A 202 -9.39 5.46 21.63
N VAL A 203 -9.21 4.31 20.98
CA VAL A 203 -9.25 4.21 19.52
C VAL A 203 -10.66 4.47 18.98
N VAL A 204 -11.70 3.89 19.61
CA VAL A 204 -13.11 4.11 19.27
C VAL A 204 -13.47 5.60 19.34
N ALA A 205 -13.04 6.32 20.36
CA ALA A 205 -13.34 7.74 20.50
C ALA A 205 -12.77 8.55 19.31
N LEU A 206 -11.54 8.25 18.90
CA LEU A 206 -10.92 8.94 17.76
C LEU A 206 -11.52 8.48 16.41
N ALA A 207 -11.85 7.20 16.28
CA ALA A 207 -12.53 6.65 15.10
C ALA A 207 -13.92 7.29 14.88
N LYS A 208 -14.68 7.57 15.94
CA LYS A 208 -15.94 8.33 15.87
C LYS A 208 -15.75 9.75 15.31
N THR A 209 -14.65 10.41 15.65
CA THR A 209 -14.31 11.72 15.06
C THR A 209 -14.08 11.59 13.55
N VAL A 210 -13.36 10.56 13.12
CA VAL A 210 -13.08 10.31 11.69
C VAL A 210 -14.34 9.88 10.94
N ALA A 211 -15.21 9.08 11.56
CA ALA A 211 -16.49 8.68 10.99
C ALA A 211 -17.41 9.88 10.66
N ALA A 212 -17.38 10.93 11.48
CA ALA A 212 -18.13 12.17 11.22
C ALA A 212 -17.71 12.88 9.91
N HIS A 213 -16.54 12.56 9.37
CA HIS A 213 -16.00 13.05 8.11
C HIS A 213 -16.05 12.01 6.97
N ASP A 214 -16.86 10.95 7.11
CA ASP A 214 -16.95 9.80 6.18
C ASP A 214 -15.59 9.08 5.97
N GLY A 215 -14.69 9.10 6.93
CA GLY A 215 -13.42 8.38 6.86
C GLY A 215 -13.59 6.87 7.05
N LEU A 216 -12.48 6.14 6.96
CA LEU A 216 -12.40 4.72 7.24
C LEU A 216 -11.36 4.44 8.34
N TYR A 217 -11.35 3.23 8.88
CA TYR A 217 -10.39 2.74 9.85
C TYR A 217 -9.46 1.73 9.21
N ASP A 218 -8.16 2.03 9.15
CA ASP A 218 -7.09 1.15 8.69
C ASP A 218 -6.27 0.67 9.91
N THR A 219 -5.95 -0.62 9.99
CA THR A 219 -5.28 -1.12 11.19
C THR A 219 -4.26 -2.23 10.92
N HIS A 220 -3.02 -1.99 11.31
CA HIS A 220 -2.14 -3.06 11.76
C HIS A 220 -2.67 -3.54 13.12
N LEU A 221 -3.08 -4.79 13.19
CA LEU A 221 -3.74 -5.38 14.35
C LEU A 221 -2.86 -5.29 15.62
N ARG A 222 -3.49 -5.23 16.78
CA ARG A 222 -2.79 -5.24 18.09
C ARG A 222 -1.94 -6.49 18.26
N ASP A 223 -2.40 -7.62 17.74
CA ASP A 223 -1.68 -8.89 17.78
C ASP A 223 -2.00 -9.72 16.54
N GLU A 224 -0.97 -10.05 15.78
CA GLU A 224 -1.07 -10.90 14.60
C GLU A 224 -0.65 -12.35 14.92
N SER A 225 -0.37 -12.63 16.20
CA SER A 225 0.17 -13.89 16.71
C SER A 225 -0.45 -14.25 18.08
N SER A 226 0.42 -14.40 19.10
CA SER A 226 0.09 -14.73 20.50
C SER A 226 0.90 -13.90 21.49
N TYR A 227 1.24 -12.65 21.14
CA TYR A 227 2.03 -11.77 22.00
C TYR A 227 1.25 -11.26 23.21
N GLY A 228 -0.04 -11.07 23.06
CA GLY A 228 -0.93 -10.52 24.08
C GLY A 228 -2.33 -11.09 24.00
N ILE A 229 -3.25 -10.39 23.31
CA ILE A 229 -4.65 -10.80 23.19
C ILE A 229 -4.87 -11.93 22.16
N GLY A 230 -3.90 -12.19 21.31
CA GLY A 230 -3.97 -13.18 20.24
C GLY A 230 -4.67 -12.67 18.97
N LEU A 231 -4.37 -13.33 17.83
CA LEU A 231 -4.83 -12.92 16.51
C LEU A 231 -6.36 -12.80 16.42
N ALA A 232 -7.11 -13.80 16.87
CA ALA A 232 -8.58 -13.80 16.76
C ALA A 232 -9.22 -12.66 17.57
N ALA A 233 -8.72 -12.39 18.79
CA ALA A 233 -9.22 -11.30 19.60
C ALA A 233 -8.83 -9.93 19.01
N ALA A 234 -7.65 -9.80 18.40
CA ALA A 234 -7.22 -8.58 17.74
C ALA A 234 -8.06 -8.26 16.48
N VAL A 235 -8.46 -9.28 15.73
CA VAL A 235 -9.46 -9.11 14.64
C VAL A 235 -10.80 -8.70 15.24
N GLY A 236 -11.24 -9.33 16.34
CA GLY A 236 -12.46 -8.94 17.06
C GLY A 236 -12.44 -7.48 17.51
N GLU A 237 -11.32 -6.99 18.05
CA GLU A 237 -11.11 -5.58 18.42
C GLU A 237 -11.27 -4.64 17.22
N ALA A 238 -10.67 -4.97 16.08
CA ALA A 238 -10.80 -4.16 14.87
C ALA A 238 -12.26 -4.06 14.38
N LEU A 239 -12.99 -5.19 14.42
CA LEU A 239 -14.42 -5.24 14.07
C LEU A 239 -15.29 -4.47 15.08
N GLU A 240 -14.98 -4.53 16.37
CA GLU A 240 -15.64 -3.75 17.43
C GLU A 240 -15.47 -2.25 17.22
N ILE A 241 -14.23 -1.80 16.95
CA ILE A 241 -13.95 -0.39 16.64
C ILE A 241 -14.79 0.08 15.45
N GLY A 242 -14.86 -0.72 14.37
CA GLY A 242 -15.68 -0.40 13.20
C GLY A 242 -17.17 -0.27 13.51
N ARG A 243 -17.72 -1.23 14.28
CA ARG A 243 -19.14 -1.21 14.71
C ARG A 243 -19.46 -0.01 15.59
N GLU A 244 -18.65 0.22 16.62
CA GLU A 244 -18.91 1.30 17.58
C GLU A 244 -18.72 2.69 16.99
N ALA A 245 -17.79 2.85 16.06
CA ALA A 245 -17.55 4.12 15.39
C ALA A 245 -18.45 4.32 14.16
N GLY A 246 -19.06 3.27 13.62
CA GLY A 246 -19.92 3.33 12.45
C GLY A 246 -19.18 3.63 11.15
N LEU A 247 -17.99 3.03 10.95
CA LEU A 247 -17.16 3.25 9.76
C LEU A 247 -16.62 1.93 9.17
N PRO A 248 -16.24 1.92 7.87
CA PRO A 248 -15.59 0.77 7.25
C PRO A 248 -14.24 0.44 7.91
N VAL A 249 -13.94 -0.85 8.01
CA VAL A 249 -12.66 -1.37 8.52
C VAL A 249 -11.81 -1.91 7.38
N HIS A 250 -10.55 -1.52 7.36
CA HIS A 250 -9.52 -2.12 6.52
C HIS A 250 -8.44 -2.76 7.40
N ILE A 251 -8.31 -4.08 7.32
CA ILE A 251 -7.27 -4.82 8.04
C ILE A 251 -6.02 -4.82 7.17
N ALA A 252 -5.02 -4.07 7.60
CA ALA A 252 -3.75 -3.95 6.90
C ALA A 252 -3.00 -5.28 6.89
N HIS A 253 -2.34 -5.61 5.74
CA HIS A 253 -1.44 -6.74 5.52
C HIS A 253 -1.83 -8.04 6.27
N ILE A 254 -3.10 -8.45 6.15
CA ILE A 254 -3.68 -9.58 6.90
C ILE A 254 -2.81 -10.85 6.84
N LYS A 255 -2.51 -11.41 7.99
CA LYS A 255 -1.67 -12.61 8.12
C LYS A 255 -1.91 -13.36 9.44
N ALA A 256 -1.54 -14.63 9.47
CA ALA A 256 -1.34 -15.40 10.69
C ALA A 256 0.18 -15.51 10.93
N LEU A 257 0.68 -14.75 11.92
CA LEU A 257 2.11 -14.54 12.14
C LEU A 257 2.65 -15.45 13.24
N GLY A 258 3.51 -16.41 12.85
CA GLY A 258 4.27 -17.21 13.77
C GLY A 258 3.63 -18.55 14.16
N VAL A 259 4.43 -19.39 14.80
CA VAL A 259 4.16 -20.81 14.98
C VAL A 259 2.90 -21.14 15.76
N ASP A 260 2.46 -20.23 16.64
CA ASP A 260 1.31 -20.44 17.51
C ASP A 260 -0.03 -20.25 16.78
N VAL A 261 -0.03 -19.62 15.62
CA VAL A 261 -1.24 -19.29 14.83
C VAL A 261 -1.19 -19.78 13.39
N HIS A 262 -0.19 -20.58 13.01
CA HIS A 262 -0.15 -21.22 11.72
C HIS A 262 -1.41 -22.08 11.52
N GLY A 263 -2.08 -21.93 10.37
CA GLY A 263 -3.33 -22.60 10.06
C GLY A 263 -4.59 -21.87 10.57
N ALA A 264 -4.47 -20.69 11.15
CA ALA A 264 -5.61 -19.93 11.68
C ALA A 264 -6.43 -19.21 10.60
N ALA A 265 -5.92 -19.04 9.39
CA ALA A 265 -6.60 -18.28 8.34
C ALA A 265 -8.08 -18.66 8.12
N PRO A 266 -8.50 -19.94 8.08
CA PRO A 266 -9.91 -20.28 7.92
C PRO A 266 -10.82 -19.74 9.03
N ALA A 267 -10.37 -19.76 10.28
CA ALA A 267 -11.14 -19.23 11.42
C ALA A 267 -11.25 -17.70 11.38
N ILE A 268 -10.17 -17.02 11.02
CA ILE A 268 -10.14 -15.56 10.86
C ILE A 268 -11.02 -15.12 9.69
N ILE A 269 -10.97 -15.82 8.57
CA ILE A 269 -11.86 -15.58 7.42
C ILE A 269 -13.32 -15.70 7.84
N ALA A 270 -13.69 -16.79 8.53
CA ALA A 270 -15.06 -16.99 9.00
C ALA A 270 -15.53 -15.87 9.96
N GLN A 271 -14.65 -15.37 10.84
CA GLN A 271 -14.94 -14.26 11.73
C GLN A 271 -15.22 -12.95 10.98
N ILE A 272 -14.41 -12.64 9.97
CA ILE A 272 -14.58 -11.45 9.13
C ILE A 272 -15.85 -11.55 8.30
N GLU A 273 -16.07 -12.69 7.64
CA GLU A 273 -17.25 -12.92 6.78
C GLU A 273 -18.56 -12.91 7.60
N ALA A 274 -18.53 -13.37 8.87
CA ALA A 274 -19.67 -13.23 9.77
C ALA A 274 -19.98 -11.75 10.06
N ALA A 275 -18.97 -10.92 10.33
CA ALA A 275 -19.16 -9.49 10.53
C ALA A 275 -19.68 -8.78 9.27
N GLN A 276 -19.23 -9.19 8.09
CA GLN A 276 -19.74 -8.69 6.81
C GLN A 276 -21.21 -9.08 6.61
N ALA A 277 -21.60 -10.30 6.97
CA ALA A 277 -22.99 -10.77 6.92
C ALA A 277 -23.92 -9.99 7.87
N GLU A 278 -23.39 -9.45 8.97
CA GLU A 278 -24.06 -8.54 9.90
C GLU A 278 -24.15 -7.09 9.39
N GLY A 279 -23.57 -6.79 8.22
CA GLY A 279 -23.61 -5.47 7.58
C GLY A 279 -22.41 -4.57 7.83
N LEU A 280 -21.36 -5.05 8.53
CA LEU A 280 -20.13 -4.28 8.68
C LEU A 280 -19.30 -4.34 7.38
N THR A 281 -18.91 -3.20 6.84
CA THR A 281 -17.98 -3.16 5.72
C THR A 281 -16.57 -3.44 6.19
N VAL A 282 -16.02 -4.59 5.77
CA VAL A 282 -14.66 -5.02 6.12
C VAL A 282 -13.89 -5.41 4.87
N HIS A 283 -12.71 -4.88 4.73
CA HIS A 283 -11.73 -5.22 3.70
C HIS A 283 -10.37 -5.48 4.33
N ALA A 284 -9.45 -6.04 3.56
CA ALA A 284 -8.06 -6.20 3.95
C ALA A 284 -7.13 -6.07 2.75
N ASP A 285 -5.87 -5.83 3.01
CA ASP A 285 -4.81 -6.00 2.02
C ASP A 285 -3.84 -7.11 2.40
N GLN A 286 -3.03 -7.55 1.45
CA GLN A 286 -2.04 -8.60 1.64
C GLN A 286 -0.87 -8.46 0.69
N TYR A 287 0.35 -8.74 1.19
CA TYR A 287 1.56 -8.91 0.37
C TYR A 287 1.89 -10.40 0.16
N PRO A 288 2.55 -10.78 -0.98
CA PRO A 288 2.78 -12.18 -1.34
C PRO A 288 4.12 -12.73 -0.83
N TRP A 289 4.45 -12.50 0.45
CA TRP A 289 5.72 -12.91 1.05
C TRP A 289 5.51 -13.78 2.29
N ASP A 290 6.37 -14.75 2.49
CA ASP A 290 6.40 -15.66 3.64
C ASP A 290 7.12 -15.06 4.87
N ALA A 291 7.86 -13.97 4.66
CA ALA A 291 8.46 -13.21 5.75
C ALA A 291 7.72 -11.88 5.97
N SER A 292 7.51 -11.53 7.24
CA SER A 292 7.13 -10.19 7.64
C SER A 292 8.35 -9.29 7.81
N GLY A 293 8.19 -7.96 7.64
CA GLY A 293 9.25 -6.98 7.88
C GLY A 293 8.87 -6.05 9.02
N THR A 294 9.76 -5.90 10.01
CA THR A 294 9.59 -4.97 11.14
C THR A 294 10.95 -4.65 11.78
N GLY A 295 10.95 -3.84 12.85
CA GLY A 295 12.16 -3.60 13.65
C GLY A 295 12.44 -4.75 14.63
N LEU A 296 13.71 -5.08 14.85
CA LEU A 296 14.15 -6.12 15.80
C LEU A 296 13.58 -5.87 17.21
N GLY A 297 13.57 -4.62 17.66
CA GLY A 297 13.00 -4.23 18.96
C GLY A 297 11.49 -4.48 19.03
N ALA A 298 10.75 -4.09 18.01
CA ALA A 298 9.31 -4.33 17.94
C ALA A 298 8.97 -5.83 17.93
N ALA A 299 9.82 -6.65 17.30
CA ALA A 299 9.64 -8.08 17.20
C ALA A 299 9.91 -8.83 18.51
N LEU A 300 10.95 -8.43 19.24
CA LEU A 300 11.48 -9.25 20.35
C LEU A 300 11.30 -8.63 21.73
N LEU A 301 11.32 -7.30 21.88
CA LEU A 301 11.17 -6.66 23.19
C LEU A 301 9.72 -6.74 23.70
N PRO A 302 9.51 -6.99 25.00
CA PRO A 302 8.18 -6.81 25.59
C PRO A 302 7.76 -5.34 25.53
N ARG A 303 6.46 -5.06 25.37
CA ARG A 303 5.93 -3.71 25.14
C ARG A 303 6.29 -2.72 26.25
N TRP A 304 6.19 -3.16 27.51
CA TRP A 304 6.53 -2.32 28.66
C TRP A 304 7.98 -1.82 28.65
N ALA A 305 8.92 -2.60 28.10
CA ALA A 305 10.32 -2.21 28.02
C ALA A 305 10.57 -1.04 27.04
N GLN A 306 9.64 -0.78 26.14
CA GLN A 306 9.73 0.27 25.11
C GLN A 306 9.06 1.60 25.55
N ALA A 307 8.45 1.64 26.76
CA ALA A 307 7.84 2.85 27.28
C ALA A 307 8.87 3.98 27.48
N ASP A 308 8.41 5.23 27.34
CA ASP A 308 9.16 6.46 27.57
C ASP A 308 10.34 6.70 26.59
N GLY A 309 10.41 5.91 25.49
CA GLY A 309 11.32 6.15 24.38
C GLY A 309 12.69 5.46 24.48
N THR A 310 13.57 5.81 23.55
CA THR A 310 14.84 5.11 23.32
C THR A 310 15.81 5.18 24.50
N ASP A 311 15.95 6.36 25.13
CA ASP A 311 16.88 6.53 26.25
C ASP A 311 16.45 5.70 27.47
N ALA A 312 15.13 5.67 27.74
CA ALA A 312 14.57 4.85 28.81
C ALA A 312 14.72 3.34 28.51
N LEU A 313 14.55 2.93 27.25
CA LEU A 313 14.82 1.56 26.82
C LEU A 313 16.29 1.19 27.06
N LEU A 314 17.24 2.01 26.62
CA LEU A 314 18.67 1.74 26.81
C LEU A 314 19.04 1.63 28.29
N ALA A 315 18.51 2.53 29.13
CA ALA A 315 18.68 2.44 30.58
C ALA A 315 18.15 1.12 31.16
N ARG A 316 16.97 0.63 30.70
CA ARG A 316 16.42 -0.67 31.10
C ARG A 316 17.28 -1.85 30.61
N LEU A 317 17.89 -1.72 29.43
CA LEU A 317 18.81 -2.76 28.90
C LEU A 317 20.14 -2.82 29.67
N ASP A 318 20.54 -1.76 30.37
CA ASP A 318 21.75 -1.71 31.19
C ASP A 318 21.48 -2.08 32.65
N ASP A 319 20.23 -2.11 33.09
CA ASP A 319 19.85 -2.51 34.45
C ASP A 319 19.67 -4.02 34.54
N PRO A 320 20.42 -4.71 35.43
CA PRO A 320 20.33 -6.17 35.61
C PRO A 320 18.93 -6.68 36.02
N GLU A 321 18.19 -5.92 36.82
CA GLU A 321 16.83 -6.30 37.27
C GLU A 321 15.85 -6.29 36.10
N HIS A 322 15.87 -5.23 35.27
CA HIS A 322 15.08 -5.18 34.07
C HIS A 322 15.46 -6.25 33.06
N LEU A 323 16.77 -6.49 32.85
CA LEU A 323 17.26 -7.55 31.96
C LEU A 323 16.80 -8.94 32.37
N ALA A 324 16.75 -9.23 33.68
CA ALA A 324 16.23 -10.51 34.18
C ALA A 324 14.77 -10.77 33.77
N ARG A 325 13.99 -9.71 33.51
CA ARG A 325 12.60 -9.79 33.03
C ARG A 325 12.52 -9.72 31.50
N ILE A 326 13.40 -8.96 30.84
CA ILE A 326 13.41 -8.77 29.38
C ILE A 326 13.84 -10.06 28.66
N ARG A 327 14.90 -10.74 29.12
CA ARG A 327 15.45 -11.93 28.46
C ARG A 327 14.44 -13.06 28.26
N PRO A 328 13.71 -13.53 29.27
CA PRO A 328 12.70 -14.58 29.07
C PRO A 328 11.59 -14.17 28.12
N ALA A 329 11.17 -12.91 28.16
CA ALA A 329 10.16 -12.39 27.24
C ALA A 329 10.69 -12.37 25.78
N MET A 330 11.96 -12.01 25.58
CA MET A 330 12.58 -12.06 24.26
C MET A 330 12.75 -13.50 23.76
N GLU A 331 13.10 -14.46 24.62
CA GLU A 331 13.18 -15.88 24.28
C GLU A 331 11.83 -16.42 23.79
N ASP A 332 10.75 -16.06 24.47
CA ASP A 332 9.40 -16.47 24.09
C ASP A 332 8.95 -15.79 22.78
N ASN A 333 9.21 -14.49 22.61
CA ASN A 333 8.93 -13.79 21.37
C ASN A 333 9.73 -14.35 20.19
N LEU A 334 10.97 -14.75 20.42
CA LEU A 334 11.82 -15.42 19.42
C LEU A 334 11.24 -16.78 19.02
N ARG A 335 10.76 -17.57 19.98
CA ARG A 335 10.06 -18.84 19.75
C ARG A 335 8.81 -18.65 18.89
N ARG A 336 7.95 -17.65 19.24
CA ARG A 336 6.73 -17.33 18.47
C ARG A 336 7.01 -17.09 17.00
N ARG A 337 8.16 -16.48 16.69
CA ARG A 337 8.59 -16.16 15.32
C ARG A 337 9.27 -17.32 14.58
N GLY A 338 9.39 -18.50 15.19
CA GLY A 338 10.01 -19.68 14.58
C GLY A 338 11.48 -19.87 14.95
N GLY A 339 12.01 -19.10 15.89
CA GLY A 339 13.39 -19.21 16.37
C GLY A 339 14.38 -18.28 15.67
N PRO A 340 15.66 -18.35 16.05
CA PRO A 340 16.69 -17.43 15.59
C PRO A 340 17.06 -17.59 14.10
N ASP A 341 16.87 -18.77 13.52
CA ASP A 341 17.09 -19.03 12.09
C ASP A 341 16.01 -18.37 11.20
N ALA A 342 14.83 -18.10 11.77
CA ALA A 342 13.71 -17.45 11.08
C ALA A 342 13.82 -15.92 11.06
N ILE A 343 14.85 -15.32 11.64
CA ILE A 343 15.04 -13.86 11.69
C ILE A 343 16.30 -13.46 10.94
N LEU A 344 16.14 -12.81 9.80
CA LEU A 344 17.23 -12.24 9.01
C LEU A 344 17.45 -10.77 9.39
N LEU A 345 18.66 -10.38 9.75
CA LEU A 345 19.03 -8.99 10.05
C LEU A 345 19.27 -8.23 8.74
N THR A 346 18.55 -7.09 8.56
CA THR A 346 18.56 -6.35 7.29
C THR A 346 19.04 -4.90 7.48
N ALA A 347 18.28 -3.90 7.02
CA ALA A 347 18.68 -2.50 7.09
C ALA A 347 18.96 -2.05 8.54
N GLY A 348 20.05 -1.28 8.73
CA GLY A 348 20.47 -0.82 10.06
C GLY A 348 21.22 -1.85 10.91
N ALA A 349 21.36 -3.10 10.44
CA ALA A 349 22.20 -4.08 11.13
C ALA A 349 23.68 -3.68 11.09
N LEU A 350 24.43 -4.07 12.12
CA LEU A 350 25.89 -3.97 12.12
C LEU A 350 26.46 -4.70 10.90
N ASP A 351 27.47 -4.10 10.24
CA ASP A 351 27.94 -4.57 8.93
C ASP A 351 28.39 -6.04 8.94
N GLU A 352 29.02 -6.48 10.04
CA GLU A 352 29.50 -7.87 10.19
C GLU A 352 28.39 -8.92 10.28
N VAL A 353 27.14 -8.50 10.54
CA VAL A 353 25.98 -9.41 10.66
C VAL A 353 24.83 -9.07 9.72
N ARG A 354 24.96 -8.03 8.91
CA ARG A 354 23.93 -7.70 7.91
C ARG A 354 23.80 -8.85 6.90
N GLY A 355 22.56 -9.26 6.64
CA GLY A 355 22.26 -10.39 5.75
C GLY A 355 22.51 -11.77 6.37
N LYS A 356 22.75 -11.83 7.69
CA LYS A 356 22.81 -13.07 8.47
C LYS A 356 21.53 -13.28 9.24
N THR A 357 21.20 -14.54 9.53
CA THR A 357 20.16 -14.86 10.51
C THR A 357 20.63 -14.49 11.92
N LEU A 358 19.69 -14.35 12.85
CA LEU A 358 20.04 -14.10 14.25
C LEU A 358 20.85 -15.25 14.87
N ALA A 359 20.62 -16.50 14.40
CA ALA A 359 21.44 -17.66 14.77
C ALA A 359 22.88 -17.51 14.30
N GLU A 360 23.09 -17.15 13.03
CA GLU A 360 24.42 -16.90 12.46
C GLU A 360 25.13 -15.72 13.12
N ALA A 361 24.39 -14.64 13.44
CA ALA A 361 24.94 -13.50 14.18
C ALA A 361 25.36 -13.90 15.60
N ALA A 362 24.56 -14.71 16.29
CA ALA A 362 24.89 -15.25 17.60
C ALA A 362 26.15 -16.14 17.56
N ALA A 363 26.26 -17.01 16.57
CA ALA A 363 27.46 -17.84 16.36
C ALA A 363 28.68 -16.98 16.04
N HIS A 364 28.55 -15.97 15.19
CA HIS A 364 29.64 -15.03 14.84
C HIS A 364 30.19 -14.31 16.07
N TRP A 365 29.32 -13.93 17.01
CA TRP A 365 29.73 -13.24 18.24
C TRP A 365 30.00 -14.17 19.42
N GLY A 366 29.82 -15.49 19.28
CA GLY A 366 30.03 -16.49 20.34
C GLY A 366 29.07 -16.31 21.54
N VAL A 367 27.83 -15.87 21.28
CA VAL A 367 26.82 -15.58 22.30
C VAL A 367 25.50 -16.31 22.02
N LYS A 368 24.59 -16.30 22.99
CA LYS A 368 23.21 -16.79 22.74
C LYS A 368 22.43 -15.85 21.82
N PRO A 369 21.40 -16.34 21.08
CA PRO A 369 20.61 -15.51 20.16
C PRO A 369 19.99 -14.26 20.79
N VAL A 370 19.47 -14.34 22.02
CA VAL A 370 18.91 -13.16 22.71
C VAL A 370 20.00 -12.14 23.03
N GLU A 371 21.23 -12.58 23.40
CA GLU A 371 22.35 -11.66 23.64
C GLU A 371 22.82 -10.99 22.35
N ALA A 372 22.77 -11.72 21.21
CA ALA A 372 23.03 -11.14 19.90
C ALA A 372 21.99 -10.06 19.55
N ALA A 373 20.70 -10.33 19.81
CA ALA A 373 19.65 -9.34 19.63
C ALA A 373 19.85 -8.11 20.53
N LEU A 374 20.18 -8.30 21.82
CA LEU A 374 20.48 -7.21 22.75
C LEU A 374 21.69 -6.38 22.31
N ARG A 375 22.75 -7.02 21.79
CA ARG A 375 23.91 -6.33 21.21
C ARG A 375 23.50 -5.44 20.04
N GLN A 376 22.68 -5.98 19.11
CA GLN A 376 22.20 -5.22 17.98
C GLN A 376 21.27 -4.07 18.40
N LEU A 377 20.41 -4.27 19.41
CA LEU A 377 19.52 -3.22 19.94
C LEU A 377 20.30 -2.08 20.58
N ARG A 378 21.36 -2.35 21.33
CA ARG A 378 22.27 -1.33 21.89
C ARG A 378 23.01 -0.54 20.81
N ALA A 379 23.25 -1.17 19.67
CA ALA A 379 23.86 -0.50 18.51
C ALA A 379 22.88 0.32 17.65
N GLY A 380 21.63 0.48 18.10
CA GLY A 380 20.60 1.26 17.39
C GLY A 380 19.48 0.42 16.77
N GLY A 381 19.51 -0.90 16.95
CA GLY A 381 18.53 -1.81 16.36
C GLY A 381 18.79 -2.13 14.89
N SER A 382 17.84 -2.77 14.26
CA SER A 382 17.83 -3.06 12.81
C SER A 382 16.41 -3.36 12.34
N SER A 383 16.15 -3.25 11.05
CA SER A 383 15.06 -3.95 10.40
C SER A 383 15.35 -5.44 10.33
N ILE A 384 14.30 -6.25 10.27
CA ILE A 384 14.39 -7.69 10.08
C ILE A 384 13.41 -8.17 9.01
N ALA A 385 13.78 -9.26 8.31
CA ALA A 385 12.84 -10.12 7.64
C ALA A 385 12.64 -11.37 8.50
N SER A 386 11.41 -11.60 8.95
CA SER A 386 11.06 -12.70 9.85
C SER A 386 10.20 -13.71 9.11
N PHE A 387 10.74 -14.91 8.85
CA PHE A 387 10.10 -16.01 8.11
C PHE A 387 9.10 -16.71 9.04
N ASN A 388 7.89 -16.20 9.09
CA ASN A 388 6.90 -16.54 10.10
C ASN A 388 5.48 -16.71 9.57
N GLN A 389 5.31 -16.83 8.25
CA GLN A 389 4.05 -17.13 7.59
C GLN A 389 4.14 -18.43 6.82
N ILE A 390 3.04 -19.17 6.69
CA ILE A 390 2.95 -20.39 5.90
C ILE A 390 2.10 -20.18 4.65
N GLU A 391 2.48 -20.86 3.59
CA GLU A 391 1.83 -20.75 2.28
C GLU A 391 0.33 -21.05 2.31
N MET A 392 -0.11 -21.97 3.17
CA MET A 392 -1.52 -22.33 3.32
C MET A 392 -2.36 -21.12 3.76
N ASP A 393 -1.90 -20.36 4.78
CA ASP A 393 -2.61 -19.20 5.26
C ASP A 393 -2.56 -18.05 4.26
N ILE A 394 -1.40 -17.84 3.60
CA ILE A 394 -1.23 -16.83 2.54
C ILE A 394 -2.25 -17.07 1.43
N ARG A 395 -2.38 -18.30 0.93
CA ARG A 395 -3.35 -18.64 -0.13
C ARG A 395 -4.80 -18.52 0.33
N ALA A 396 -5.09 -18.92 1.58
CA ALA A 396 -6.45 -18.84 2.11
C ALA A 396 -6.96 -17.39 2.14
N PHE A 397 -6.16 -16.43 2.63
CA PHE A 397 -6.50 -15.01 2.58
C PHE A 397 -6.53 -14.47 1.15
N MET A 398 -5.53 -14.82 0.33
CA MET A 398 -5.38 -14.30 -1.03
C MET A 398 -6.60 -14.58 -1.92
N THR A 399 -7.29 -15.69 -1.72
CA THR A 399 -8.47 -16.06 -2.52
C THR A 399 -9.75 -15.33 -2.10
N ARG A 400 -9.72 -14.52 -1.03
CA ARG A 400 -10.93 -13.80 -0.58
C ARG A 400 -11.20 -12.57 -1.43
N PRO A 401 -12.47 -12.35 -1.83
CA PRO A 401 -12.84 -11.22 -2.67
C PRO A 401 -12.66 -9.86 -1.97
N TRP A 402 -12.61 -9.81 -0.66
CA TRP A 402 -12.41 -8.62 0.15
C TRP A 402 -10.93 -8.33 0.48
N VAL A 403 -9.98 -9.13 -0.04
CA VAL A 403 -8.54 -8.92 0.12
C VAL A 403 -7.96 -8.35 -1.17
N VAL A 404 -7.30 -7.19 -1.09
CA VAL A 404 -6.62 -6.53 -2.20
C VAL A 404 -5.10 -6.70 -2.11
N THR A 405 -4.38 -6.27 -3.16
CA THR A 405 -2.92 -6.36 -3.22
C THR A 405 -2.29 -5.17 -2.54
N ALA A 406 -1.32 -5.40 -1.66
CA ALA A 406 -0.44 -4.37 -1.13
C ALA A 406 1.02 -4.82 -1.16
N SER A 407 1.94 -3.87 -0.97
CA SER A 407 3.36 -4.20 -0.84
C SER A 407 3.83 -4.23 0.60
N ASP A 408 3.26 -3.42 1.48
CA ASP A 408 3.80 -3.11 2.81
C ASP A 408 5.27 -2.66 2.69
N ALA A 409 5.55 -1.79 1.70
CA ALA A 409 6.88 -1.40 1.24
C ALA A 409 7.72 -0.80 2.36
N SER A 410 8.71 -1.53 2.84
CA SER A 410 9.62 -1.09 3.89
C SER A 410 11.08 -1.34 3.52
N ALA A 411 11.99 -0.53 4.06
CA ALA A 411 13.41 -0.65 3.80
C ALA A 411 13.98 -1.99 4.31
N GLY A 412 14.89 -2.59 3.54
CA GLY A 412 15.54 -3.85 3.89
C GLY A 412 14.71 -5.10 3.66
N HIS A 413 13.54 -4.98 3.04
CA HIS A 413 12.71 -6.12 2.65
C HIS A 413 12.37 -6.06 1.15
N PRO A 414 12.47 -7.18 0.39
CA PRO A 414 12.23 -7.20 -1.06
C PRO A 414 10.80 -6.82 -1.46
N ARG A 415 9.85 -6.84 -0.53
CA ARG A 415 8.45 -6.45 -0.75
C ARG A 415 8.31 -5.01 -1.25
N ARG A 416 9.28 -4.14 -0.94
CA ARG A 416 9.33 -2.76 -1.39
C ARG A 416 9.37 -2.64 -2.92
N ALA A 417 10.16 -3.50 -3.58
CA ALA A 417 10.46 -3.37 -5.00
C ALA A 417 9.87 -4.50 -5.87
N ALA A 418 9.19 -5.51 -5.26
CA ALA A 418 8.84 -6.71 -6.00
C ALA A 418 7.49 -7.35 -5.65
N SER A 419 6.65 -6.78 -4.77
CA SER A 419 5.41 -7.45 -4.31
C SER A 419 4.41 -7.71 -5.43
N PHE A 420 4.10 -6.72 -6.28
CA PHE A 420 3.15 -6.89 -7.38
C PHE A 420 3.67 -7.88 -8.43
N ALA A 421 4.94 -7.77 -8.80
CA ALA A 421 5.56 -8.70 -9.74
C ALA A 421 5.64 -10.13 -9.16
N ARG A 422 5.94 -10.29 -7.84
CA ARG A 422 5.95 -11.60 -7.18
C ARG A 422 4.55 -12.22 -7.10
N LEU A 423 3.53 -11.41 -6.81
CA LEU A 423 2.14 -11.90 -6.80
C LEU A 423 1.77 -12.44 -8.17
N TYR A 424 2.07 -11.71 -9.24
CA TYR A 424 1.85 -12.19 -10.59
C TYR A 424 2.62 -13.47 -10.88
N GLU A 425 3.94 -13.47 -10.70
CA GLU A 425 4.79 -14.63 -11.02
C GLU A 425 4.35 -15.89 -10.25
N ARG A 426 4.29 -15.80 -8.93
CA ARG A 426 4.07 -16.97 -8.06
C ARG A 426 2.62 -17.45 -8.01
N TYR A 427 1.65 -16.53 -8.02
CA TYR A 427 0.25 -16.88 -7.74
C TYR A 427 -0.69 -16.80 -8.96
N VAL A 428 -0.23 -16.16 -10.04
CA VAL A 428 -0.96 -16.13 -11.31
C VAL A 428 -0.30 -17.06 -12.31
N ARG A 429 0.94 -16.74 -12.74
CA ARG A 429 1.62 -17.46 -13.81
C ARG A 429 2.00 -18.90 -13.45
N GLU A 430 2.62 -19.11 -12.28
CA GLU A 430 3.11 -20.42 -11.86
C GLU A 430 2.09 -21.20 -11.03
N GLY A 431 1.43 -20.55 -10.09
CA GLY A 431 0.59 -21.21 -9.08
C GLY A 431 -0.87 -21.33 -9.42
N GLY A 432 -1.39 -20.59 -10.40
CA GLY A 432 -2.81 -20.62 -10.82
C GLY A 432 -3.82 -20.35 -9.70
N VAL A 433 -3.41 -19.60 -8.65
CA VAL A 433 -4.29 -19.27 -7.52
C VAL A 433 -5.26 -18.15 -7.90
N LEU A 434 -4.79 -17.21 -8.70
CA LEU A 434 -5.56 -16.10 -9.25
C LEU A 434 -5.49 -16.13 -10.78
N SER A 435 -6.55 -15.70 -11.45
CA SER A 435 -6.47 -15.36 -12.87
C SER A 435 -5.74 -14.02 -13.08
N ALA A 436 -5.23 -13.78 -14.28
CA ALA A 436 -4.64 -12.49 -14.65
C ALA A 436 -5.62 -11.32 -14.44
N GLN A 437 -6.90 -11.53 -14.78
CA GLN A 437 -7.96 -10.56 -14.56
C GLN A 437 -8.18 -10.27 -13.07
N ALA A 438 -8.27 -11.31 -12.24
CA ALA A 438 -8.41 -11.14 -10.79
C ALA A 438 -7.20 -10.40 -10.17
N PHE A 439 -5.98 -10.66 -10.68
CA PHE A 439 -4.79 -9.94 -10.26
C PHE A 439 -4.88 -8.46 -10.61
N VAL A 440 -5.24 -8.11 -11.85
CA VAL A 440 -5.37 -6.70 -12.26
C VAL A 440 -6.48 -6.02 -11.47
N HIS A 441 -7.68 -6.62 -11.40
CA HIS A 441 -8.83 -6.05 -10.70
C HIS A 441 -8.51 -5.75 -9.22
N ARG A 442 -7.97 -6.73 -8.47
CA ARG A 442 -7.64 -6.54 -7.04
C ARG A 442 -6.49 -5.56 -6.79
N SER A 443 -5.64 -5.33 -7.79
CA SER A 443 -4.50 -4.41 -7.71
C SER A 443 -4.82 -3.01 -8.24
N SER A 444 -6.04 -2.78 -8.77
CA SER A 444 -6.44 -1.50 -9.37
C SER A 444 -7.90 -1.14 -9.06
N GLY A 445 -8.87 -1.54 -9.90
CA GLY A 445 -10.25 -1.10 -9.80
C GLY A 445 -10.91 -1.42 -8.48
N ARG A 446 -10.72 -2.64 -7.96
CA ARG A 446 -11.27 -3.02 -6.65
C ARG A 446 -10.68 -2.19 -5.51
N THR A 447 -9.36 -1.95 -5.53
CA THR A 447 -8.72 -1.09 -4.54
C THR A 447 -9.26 0.34 -4.65
N ALA A 448 -9.44 0.86 -5.86
CA ALA A 448 -10.05 2.19 -6.06
C ALA A 448 -11.46 2.28 -5.48
N ASP A 449 -12.30 1.25 -5.68
CA ASP A 449 -13.67 1.20 -5.14
C ASP A 449 -13.69 1.20 -3.62
N ILE A 450 -12.85 0.39 -2.98
CA ILE A 450 -12.75 0.28 -1.51
C ILE A 450 -12.39 1.64 -0.88
N PHE A 451 -11.47 2.37 -1.51
CA PHE A 451 -10.97 3.63 -0.96
C PHE A 451 -11.63 4.88 -1.56
N GLY A 452 -12.61 4.71 -2.46
CA GLY A 452 -13.36 5.81 -3.07
C GLY A 452 -12.49 6.72 -3.94
N LEU A 453 -11.55 6.15 -4.71
CA LEU A 453 -10.68 6.89 -5.63
C LEU A 453 -11.40 7.09 -6.97
N GLU A 454 -12.24 8.10 -7.04
CA GLU A 454 -13.04 8.39 -8.24
C GLU A 454 -12.18 8.64 -9.49
N GLY A 455 -12.57 8.01 -10.59
CA GLY A 455 -11.93 8.16 -11.89
C GLY A 455 -10.55 7.47 -11.98
N ARG A 456 -10.20 6.55 -11.06
CA ARG A 456 -8.92 5.84 -11.04
C ARG A 456 -9.09 4.32 -10.94
N GLY A 457 -8.01 3.59 -11.22
CA GLY A 457 -8.00 2.13 -11.16
C GLY A 457 -8.70 1.44 -12.32
N ARG A 458 -9.14 2.19 -13.35
CA ARG A 458 -9.81 1.67 -14.54
C ARG A 458 -9.25 2.27 -15.83
N ILE A 459 -9.37 1.50 -16.93
CA ILE A 459 -9.17 1.98 -18.31
C ILE A 459 -10.54 2.13 -18.95
N GLY A 460 -11.01 3.36 -19.05
CA GLY A 460 -12.27 3.75 -19.65
C GLY A 460 -12.24 5.22 -20.05
N GLU A 461 -13.10 5.61 -20.99
CA GLU A 461 -13.21 7.01 -21.41
C GLU A 461 -13.67 7.88 -20.24
N GLY A 462 -12.99 9.01 -20.03
CA GLY A 462 -13.21 9.91 -18.92
C GLY A 462 -12.39 9.61 -17.64
N GLU A 463 -11.81 8.40 -17.51
CA GLU A 463 -10.95 8.03 -16.39
C GLU A 463 -9.61 8.78 -16.44
N PHE A 464 -8.95 8.97 -15.30
CA PHE A 464 -7.59 9.49 -15.27
C PHE A 464 -6.63 8.54 -15.97
N ALA A 465 -5.71 9.10 -16.72
CA ALA A 465 -4.73 8.33 -17.48
C ALA A 465 -3.57 7.88 -16.56
N ASP A 466 -3.88 6.94 -15.67
CA ASP A 466 -2.95 6.15 -14.88
C ASP A 466 -2.90 4.75 -15.49
N VAL A 467 -1.86 4.45 -16.26
CA VAL A 467 -1.78 3.24 -17.10
C VAL A 467 -0.39 2.63 -17.00
N ALA A 468 -0.31 1.30 -16.95
CA ALA A 468 0.94 0.57 -17.11
C ALA A 468 0.90 -0.37 -18.33
N VAL A 469 2.01 -0.46 -19.05
CA VAL A 469 2.22 -1.42 -20.15
C VAL A 469 3.20 -2.48 -19.67
N ILE A 470 2.73 -3.71 -19.56
CA ILE A 470 3.43 -4.83 -18.93
C ILE A 470 3.63 -5.94 -19.96
N ASP A 471 4.84 -6.45 -20.06
CA ASP A 471 5.14 -7.68 -20.78
C ASP A 471 4.96 -8.87 -19.83
N PRO A 472 3.92 -9.69 -19.97
CA PRO A 472 3.62 -10.77 -19.05
C PRO A 472 4.69 -11.87 -19.02
N GLU A 473 5.47 -12.03 -20.08
CA GLU A 473 6.51 -13.05 -20.15
C GLU A 473 7.75 -12.67 -19.31
N THR A 474 8.03 -11.37 -19.20
CA THR A 474 9.21 -10.84 -18.50
C THR A 474 8.89 -10.11 -17.20
N TYR A 475 7.60 -9.97 -16.84
CA TYR A 475 7.18 -9.34 -15.59
C TYR A 475 7.50 -10.24 -14.41
N ALA A 476 8.56 -9.89 -13.69
CA ALA A 476 9.11 -10.72 -12.62
C ALA A 476 9.74 -9.91 -11.48
N PRO A 477 9.71 -10.42 -10.24
CA PRO A 477 10.45 -9.87 -9.11
C PRO A 477 11.96 -10.06 -9.36
N ARG A 478 12.75 -9.06 -8.98
CA ARG A 478 14.21 -9.16 -8.98
C ARG A 478 14.81 -8.97 -7.59
N ALA A 479 14.04 -8.33 -6.70
CA ALA A 479 14.45 -8.17 -5.32
C ALA A 479 14.46 -9.52 -4.58
N THR A 480 15.49 -9.68 -3.74
CA THR A 480 15.64 -10.80 -2.82
C THR A 480 15.92 -10.27 -1.42
N TYR A 481 15.86 -11.10 -0.39
CA TYR A 481 16.18 -10.68 0.98
C TYR A 481 17.63 -10.17 1.15
N LEU A 482 18.56 -10.62 0.31
CA LEU A 482 19.95 -10.15 0.30
C LEU A 482 20.18 -8.95 -0.65
N ASN A 483 19.29 -8.73 -1.61
CA ASN A 483 19.30 -7.59 -2.53
C ASN A 483 17.89 -7.00 -2.64
N PRO A 484 17.38 -6.34 -1.57
CA PRO A 484 15.97 -5.93 -1.48
C PRO A 484 15.59 -4.75 -2.38
N GLU A 485 16.56 -4.02 -2.90
CA GLU A 485 16.33 -2.82 -3.71
C GLU A 485 16.33 -3.09 -5.23
N ALA A 486 16.55 -4.34 -5.67
CA ALA A 486 16.54 -4.69 -7.08
C ALA A 486 15.14 -4.48 -7.68
N LEU A 487 15.04 -3.61 -8.68
CA LEU A 487 13.76 -3.23 -9.29
C LEU A 487 13.17 -4.36 -10.12
N ALA A 488 11.85 -4.51 -10.12
CA ALA A 488 11.12 -5.47 -10.93
C ALA A 488 11.38 -5.25 -12.43
N SER A 489 11.26 -6.32 -13.23
CA SER A 489 11.37 -6.30 -14.69
C SER A 489 9.99 -6.40 -15.35
N GLY A 490 9.93 -6.19 -16.68
CA GLY A 490 8.75 -6.43 -17.50
C GLY A 490 7.75 -5.27 -17.60
N VAL A 491 7.94 -4.18 -16.88
CA VAL A 491 7.16 -2.95 -17.06
C VAL A 491 7.88 -2.06 -18.07
N SER A 492 7.28 -1.87 -19.24
CA SER A 492 7.88 -1.07 -20.31
C SER A 492 7.53 0.42 -20.22
N HIS A 493 6.27 0.73 -19.91
CA HIS A 493 5.80 2.11 -19.76
C HIS A 493 4.89 2.24 -18.54
N VAL A 494 4.98 3.39 -17.88
CA VAL A 494 4.05 3.82 -16.83
C VAL A 494 3.68 5.27 -17.09
N ILE A 495 2.39 5.50 -17.18
CA ILE A 495 1.78 6.81 -17.36
C ILE A 495 1.06 7.14 -16.06
N VAL A 496 1.32 8.33 -15.51
CA VAL A 496 0.67 8.85 -14.31
C VAL A 496 0.09 10.22 -14.65
N ASN A 497 -1.23 10.37 -14.49
CA ASN A 497 -1.95 11.59 -14.86
C ASN A 497 -1.65 12.04 -16.31
N GLY A 498 -1.62 11.10 -17.24
CA GLY A 498 -1.39 11.36 -18.66
C GLY A 498 0.06 11.72 -19.04
N ARG A 499 1.01 11.56 -18.13
CA ARG A 499 2.43 11.87 -18.38
C ARG A 499 3.31 10.65 -18.13
N MET A 500 4.29 10.46 -19.00
CA MET A 500 5.22 9.33 -18.94
C MET A 500 6.11 9.42 -17.70
N ALA A 501 5.98 8.47 -16.77
CA ALA A 501 6.84 8.30 -15.61
C ALA A 501 7.94 7.25 -15.85
N VAL A 502 7.61 6.19 -16.62
CA VAL A 502 8.55 5.17 -17.11
C VAL A 502 8.36 5.05 -18.63
N ALA A 503 9.44 5.08 -19.40
CA ALA A 503 9.45 4.86 -20.84
C ALA A 503 10.56 3.87 -21.20
N GLU A 504 10.27 2.91 -22.07
CA GLU A 504 11.20 1.85 -22.49
C GLU A 504 11.91 1.17 -21.31
N GLY A 505 11.14 0.96 -20.21
CA GLY A 505 11.64 0.34 -19.01
C GLY A 505 12.54 1.22 -18.14
N GLN A 506 12.74 2.50 -18.45
CA GLN A 506 13.56 3.43 -17.69
C GLN A 506 12.71 4.55 -17.09
N ALA A 507 13.03 4.97 -15.87
CA ALA A 507 12.39 6.13 -15.26
C ALA A 507 12.75 7.40 -16.04
N THR A 508 11.72 8.18 -16.43
CA THR A 508 11.91 9.43 -17.20
C THR A 508 12.45 10.58 -16.35
N GLY A 509 12.35 10.47 -15.05
CA GLY A 509 12.65 11.56 -14.12
C GLY A 509 11.49 12.51 -13.85
N ASN A 510 10.38 12.38 -14.56
CA ASN A 510 9.19 13.18 -14.32
C ASN A 510 8.54 12.85 -12.98
N LEU A 511 8.15 13.90 -12.26
CA LEU A 511 7.39 13.81 -11.02
C LEU A 511 5.92 14.18 -11.34
N THR A 512 5.13 13.17 -11.75
CA THR A 512 3.82 13.35 -12.37
C THR A 512 2.66 13.08 -11.42
N GLY A 513 2.94 12.54 -10.24
CA GLY A 513 1.96 12.21 -9.21
C GLY A 513 1.38 13.46 -8.54
N ARG A 514 0.20 13.27 -7.98
CA ARG A 514 -0.58 14.31 -7.27
C ARG A 514 -1.01 13.81 -5.90
N PRO A 515 -1.26 14.68 -4.91
CA PRO A 515 -1.99 14.30 -3.72
C PRO A 515 -3.43 13.97 -4.08
N LEU A 516 -3.93 12.85 -3.57
CA LEU A 516 -5.31 12.42 -3.70
C LEU A 516 -6.05 12.74 -2.40
N ARG A 517 -6.82 13.82 -2.43
CA ARG A 517 -7.59 14.26 -1.27
C ARG A 517 -8.97 13.63 -1.27
N ARG A 518 -9.33 13.01 -0.15
CA ARG A 518 -10.74 12.66 0.08
C ARG A 518 -11.54 13.91 0.38
N ALA A 519 -12.69 14.05 -0.25
CA ALA A 519 -13.65 15.09 0.13
C ALA A 519 -14.27 14.72 1.48
N ALA A 520 -13.98 15.52 2.51
CA ALA A 520 -14.53 15.31 3.84
C ALA A 520 -15.82 16.11 4.04
N LYS A 521 -16.79 15.52 4.74
CA LYS A 521 -17.98 16.24 5.21
C LYS A 521 -17.61 17.09 6.43
N ALA A 522 -18.45 18.10 6.71
CA ALA A 522 -18.38 18.92 7.93
C ALA A 522 -17.07 19.75 8.12
N CYS A 523 -16.32 20.01 7.06
CA CYS A 523 -15.19 20.94 7.12
C CYS A 523 -15.68 22.38 6.96
N ARG A 524 -15.38 23.24 7.93
CA ARG A 524 -15.71 24.68 7.93
C ARG A 524 -14.46 25.52 7.75
#